data_cc22fd36ea41a801acf789d13fcf3e37
#
_entry.id   cc22fd36ea41a801acf789d13fcf3e37
#
_cell.length_a   1.000
_cell.length_b   1.000
_cell.length_c   1.000
_cell.angle_alpha   90.00
_cell.angle_beta   90.00
_cell.angle_gamma   90.00
#
_symmetry.space_group_name_H-M   'P 1'
#
loop_
_entity.id
_entity.type
_entity.pdbx_description
1 polymer ?
#
loop_
_entity_poly.entity_id
_entity_poly.type
_entity_poly.pdbx_seq_one_letter_code
_entity_poly.pdbx_strand_id
1 'polypeptide(L)'
;MTTGVLRLAKGLEWQDGAGYRLAKLPVPAQGKVGFTSLPITSMGIQFTNRVSKLGLAKRSNLTNGSGVALGDVNGDGLCDIYFCRLEGDNQL
;
A
#
# COMPACT_ATOMS: atom_id res chain seq x y z
N MET A 1 9.12 4.57 24.09
CA MET A 1 8.60 3.81 22.95
C MET A 1 8.88 4.59 21.69
N THR A 2 9.90 4.24 20.97
CA THR A 2 10.21 4.86 19.68
C THR A 2 9.26 4.26 18.64
N THR A 3 8.29 5.04 18.21
CA THR A 3 7.56 4.77 16.98
C THR A 3 8.57 4.81 15.83
N GLY A 4 8.93 3.63 15.32
CA GLY A 4 9.75 3.51 14.14
C GLY A 4 8.94 4.02 12.94
N VAL A 5 9.04 5.31 12.66
CA VAL A 5 8.73 5.82 11.34
C VAL A 5 9.75 5.16 10.43
N LEU A 6 9.29 4.30 9.53
CA LEU A 6 10.12 3.82 8.44
C LEU A 6 10.45 5.05 7.58
N ARG A 7 11.50 5.78 7.96
CA ARG A 7 12.12 6.71 7.04
C ARG A 7 12.65 5.85 5.91
N LEU A 8 12.08 5.93 4.76
CA LEU A 8 12.78 5.72 3.51
C LEU A 8 13.86 6.81 3.44
N ALA A 9 14.86 6.64 4.30
CA ALA A 9 15.97 7.56 4.42
C ALA A 9 16.89 7.29 3.24
N LYS A 10 17.13 8.30 2.46
CA LYS A 10 17.95 8.40 1.26
C LYS A 10 17.33 7.70 0.06
N GLY A 11 17.04 8.51 -0.96
CA GLY A 11 16.67 8.00 -2.27
C GLY A 11 17.64 6.90 -2.73
N LEU A 12 17.13 5.93 -3.46
CA LEU A 12 17.93 4.85 -4.01
C LEU A 12 19.03 5.41 -4.89
N GLU A 13 20.25 4.95 -4.71
CA GLU A 13 21.38 5.28 -5.58
C GLU A 13 21.25 4.47 -6.88
N TRP A 14 20.79 5.14 -7.93
CA TRP A 14 20.59 4.54 -9.23
C TRP A 14 21.90 4.47 -10.01
N GLN A 15 22.13 3.33 -10.63
CA GLN A 15 23.23 3.08 -11.56
C GLN A 15 22.65 2.82 -12.93
N ASP A 16 23.15 3.54 -13.94
CA ASP A 16 22.74 3.38 -15.32
C ASP A 16 23.57 2.30 -16.00
N GLY A 17 22.91 1.39 -16.70
CA GLY A 17 23.50 0.38 -17.57
C GLY A 17 23.01 0.53 -19.01
N ALA A 18 23.46 -0.32 -19.89
CA ALA A 18 23.02 -0.32 -21.29
C ALA A 18 21.57 -0.77 -21.41
N GLY A 19 20.64 0.19 -21.51
CA GLY A 19 19.20 -0.09 -21.64
C GLY A 19 18.46 -0.43 -20.33
N TYR A 20 19.10 -0.25 -19.18
CA TYR A 20 18.47 -0.46 -17.87
C TYR A 20 19.03 0.48 -16.80
N ARG A 21 18.29 0.60 -15.71
CA ARG A 21 18.75 1.23 -14.47
C ARG A 21 18.56 0.25 -13.32
N LEU A 22 19.47 0.22 -12.41
CA LEU A 22 19.35 -0.59 -11.20
C LEU A 22 19.77 0.21 -9.96
N ALA A 23 19.17 -0.14 -8.82
CA ALA A 23 19.57 0.37 -7.53
C ALA A 23 19.62 -0.79 -6.53
N LYS A 24 20.66 -0.83 -5.72
CA LYS A 24 20.77 -1.81 -4.65
C LYS A 24 19.81 -1.42 -3.54
N LEU A 25 18.92 -2.33 -3.19
CA LEU A 25 18.04 -2.14 -2.03
C LEU A 25 18.83 -2.36 -0.74
N PRO A 26 18.77 -1.42 0.21
CA PRO A 26 19.31 -1.65 1.54
C PRO A 26 18.46 -2.71 2.25
N VAL A 27 18.98 -3.90 2.39
CA VAL A 27 18.34 -4.98 3.12
C VAL A 27 18.90 -5.00 4.54
N PRO A 28 18.06 -4.90 5.58
CA PRO A 28 18.52 -5.00 6.96
C PRO A 28 19.17 -6.38 7.20
N ALA A 29 20.30 -6.37 7.88
CA ALA A 29 21.01 -7.63 8.21
C ALA A 29 20.26 -8.49 9.22
N GLN A 30 19.31 -7.91 9.94
CA GLN A 30 18.48 -8.57 10.93
C GLN A 30 17.02 -8.14 10.77
N GLY A 31 16.10 -9.05 10.95
CA GLY A 31 14.67 -8.82 10.86
C GLY A 31 13.89 -10.13 10.76
N LYS A 32 12.61 -10.06 10.96
CA LYS A 32 11.70 -11.17 10.70
C LYS A 32 11.28 -11.14 9.25
N VAL A 33 11.30 -12.29 8.60
CA VAL A 33 10.72 -12.46 7.28
C VAL A 33 9.19 -12.60 7.38
N GLY A 34 8.47 -12.03 6.44
CA GLY A 34 7.01 -12.12 6.36
C GLY A 34 6.31 -10.78 6.54
N PHE A 35 5.05 -10.85 6.95
CA PHE A 35 4.18 -9.69 7.15
C PHE A 35 3.77 -9.56 8.61
N THR A 36 3.64 -8.33 9.06
CA THR A 36 3.09 -8.00 10.37
C THR A 36 1.70 -7.41 10.19
N SER A 37 0.70 -7.99 10.84
CA SER A 37 -0.64 -7.40 10.88
C SER A 37 -0.63 -6.20 11.82
N LEU A 38 -1.00 -5.04 11.30
CA LEU A 38 -1.11 -3.82 12.08
C LEU A 38 -2.58 -3.58 12.48
N PRO A 39 -2.85 -3.14 13.72
CA PRO A 39 -4.20 -2.79 14.12
C PRO A 39 -4.69 -1.57 13.33
N ILE A 40 -5.86 -1.67 12.70
CA ILE A 40 -6.47 -0.59 11.92
C ILE A 40 -6.62 0.68 12.76
N THR A 41 -6.94 0.53 14.04
CA THR A 41 -7.13 1.64 14.99
C THR A 41 -5.87 2.48 15.20
N SER A 42 -4.68 1.89 15.09
CA SER A 42 -3.41 2.60 15.23
C SER A 42 -2.93 3.27 13.95
N MET A 43 -3.52 2.89 12.81
CA MET A 43 -3.12 3.38 11.49
C MET A 43 -3.96 4.56 10.99
N GLY A 44 -5.05 4.90 11.69
CA GLY A 44 -5.98 5.94 11.24
C GLY A 44 -6.77 5.57 9.97
N ILE A 45 -6.68 4.34 9.50
CA ILE A 45 -7.38 3.86 8.31
C ILE A 45 -8.82 3.51 8.67
N GLN A 46 -9.78 4.17 8.01
CA GLN A 46 -11.21 3.93 8.20
C GLN A 46 -11.85 3.54 6.87
N PHE A 47 -11.32 2.48 6.27
CA PHE A 47 -11.85 1.98 5.01
C PHE A 47 -12.51 0.62 5.22
N THR A 48 -13.74 0.48 4.70
CA THR A 48 -14.44 -0.80 4.63
C THR A 48 -15.05 -0.95 3.24
N ASN A 49 -14.70 -2.05 2.58
CA ASN A 49 -15.31 -2.39 1.32
C ASN A 49 -16.68 -3.04 1.57
N ARG A 50 -17.71 -2.52 0.93
CA ARG A 50 -19.09 -3.01 1.08
C ARG A 50 -19.69 -3.28 -0.29
N VAL A 51 -20.50 -4.30 -0.35
CA VAL A 51 -21.29 -4.65 -1.53
C VAL A 51 -22.74 -4.83 -1.14
N SER A 52 -23.64 -4.18 -1.85
CA SER A 52 -25.08 -4.34 -1.63
C SER A 52 -25.58 -5.71 -2.12
N LYS A 53 -26.68 -6.18 -1.54
CA LYS A 53 -27.33 -7.42 -2.02
C LYS A 53 -27.69 -7.34 -3.51
N LEU A 54 -28.09 -6.15 -3.98
CA LEU A 54 -28.38 -5.91 -5.38
C LEU A 54 -27.14 -5.96 -6.26
N GLY A 55 -26.00 -5.43 -5.77
CA GLY A 55 -24.71 -5.53 -6.45
C GLY A 55 -24.28 -6.98 -6.63
N LEU A 56 -24.39 -7.79 -5.59
CA LEU A 56 -24.08 -9.23 -5.64
C LEU A 56 -24.98 -9.99 -6.61
N ALA A 57 -26.28 -9.67 -6.65
CA ALA A 57 -27.21 -10.29 -7.57
C ALA A 57 -26.91 -9.97 -9.04
N LYS A 58 -26.38 -8.78 -9.32
CA LYS A 58 -26.02 -8.35 -10.68
C LYS A 58 -24.64 -8.82 -11.13
N ARG A 59 -23.68 -8.94 -10.18
CA ARG A 59 -22.28 -9.25 -10.48
C ARG A 59 -21.70 -10.14 -9.37
N SER A 60 -21.71 -11.44 -9.60
CA SER A 60 -21.19 -12.43 -8.64
C SER A 60 -19.70 -12.29 -8.35
N ASN A 61 -18.92 -11.70 -9.27
CA ASN A 61 -17.48 -11.49 -9.10
C ASN A 61 -17.11 -10.36 -8.13
N LEU A 62 -18.07 -9.56 -7.66
CA LEU A 62 -17.81 -8.51 -6.65
C LEU A 62 -17.34 -9.08 -5.30
N THR A 63 -17.57 -10.36 -5.04
CA THR A 63 -17.05 -11.02 -3.83
C THR A 63 -15.54 -11.21 -3.84
N ASN A 64 -14.89 -11.06 -4.99
CA ASN A 64 -13.43 -11.21 -5.12
C ASN A 64 -12.65 -10.02 -4.54
N GLY A 65 -13.35 -8.96 -4.12
CA GLY A 65 -12.72 -7.76 -3.57
C GLY A 65 -12.37 -6.74 -4.64
N SER A 66 -11.56 -5.77 -4.27
CA SER A 66 -11.11 -4.67 -5.12
C SER A 66 -9.61 -4.43 -4.98
N GLY A 67 -9.09 -3.47 -5.73
CA GLY A 67 -7.67 -3.16 -5.76
C GLY A 67 -7.21 -2.23 -4.64
N VAL A 68 -5.91 -2.29 -4.38
CA VAL A 68 -5.18 -1.33 -3.56
C VAL A 68 -3.91 -0.94 -4.30
N ALA A 69 -3.52 0.32 -4.19
CA ALA A 69 -2.25 0.81 -4.73
C ALA A 69 -1.45 1.53 -3.63
N LEU A 70 -0.15 1.45 -3.75
CA LEU A 70 0.79 2.11 -2.85
C LEU A 70 1.71 3.02 -3.66
N GLY A 71 1.91 4.24 -3.19
CA GLY A 71 2.82 5.20 -3.82
C GLY A 71 2.82 6.52 -3.10
N ASP A 72 3.83 7.32 -3.36
CA ASP A 72 3.92 8.70 -2.89
C ASP A 72 3.26 9.61 -3.92
N VAL A 73 1.99 9.94 -3.71
CA VAL A 73 1.17 10.68 -4.68
C VAL A 73 1.43 12.19 -4.63
N ASN A 74 1.73 12.70 -3.43
CA ASN A 74 1.92 14.13 -3.18
C ASN A 74 3.40 14.57 -3.17
N GLY A 75 4.35 13.63 -3.22
CA GLY A 75 5.78 13.89 -3.25
C GLY A 75 6.39 14.22 -1.88
N ASP A 76 5.76 13.83 -0.78
CA ASP A 76 6.24 14.11 0.57
C ASP A 76 7.25 13.08 1.12
N GLY A 77 7.55 12.04 0.34
CA GLY A 77 8.47 10.96 0.71
C GLY A 77 7.85 9.88 1.59
N LEU A 78 6.55 9.93 1.84
CA LEU A 78 5.79 8.92 2.53
C LEU A 78 5.01 8.05 1.54
N CYS A 79 4.65 6.85 1.95
CA CYS A 79 3.85 5.97 1.10
C CYS A 79 2.37 6.19 1.39
N ASP A 80 1.64 6.69 0.39
CA ASP A 80 0.19 6.79 0.42
C ASP A 80 -0.47 5.47 0.02
N ILE A 81 -1.68 5.23 0.49
CA ILE A 81 -2.44 4.03 0.20
C ILE A 81 -3.76 4.41 -0.46
N TYR A 82 -3.94 3.97 -1.69
CA TYR A 82 -5.18 4.19 -2.43
C TYR A 82 -6.03 2.92 -2.41
N PHE A 83 -7.25 3.03 -1.87
CA PHE A 83 -8.21 1.94 -1.81
C PHE A 83 -9.29 2.10 -2.88
N CYS A 84 -9.45 1.07 -3.70
CA CYS A 84 -10.57 0.99 -4.61
C CYS A 84 -11.80 0.46 -3.87
N ARG A 85 -12.95 1.09 -4.07
CA ARG A 85 -14.21 0.64 -3.50
C ARG A 85 -15.03 -0.11 -4.54
N LEU A 86 -15.74 -1.15 -4.13
CA LEU A 86 -16.63 -1.90 -5.01
C LEU A 86 -17.89 -1.11 -5.33
N GLU A 87 -18.41 -0.40 -4.36
CA GLU A 87 -19.55 0.51 -4.50
C GLU A 87 -19.26 1.81 -3.73
N GLY A 88 -19.44 2.96 -4.39
CA GLY A 88 -19.14 4.27 -3.87
C GLY A 88 -17.74 4.79 -4.25
N ASP A 89 -17.31 5.86 -3.60
CA ASP A 89 -16.07 6.55 -3.93
C ASP A 89 -14.83 5.82 -3.39
N ASN A 90 -13.75 5.88 -4.16
CA ASN A 90 -12.44 5.41 -3.73
C ASN A 90 -11.89 6.32 -2.62
N GLN A 91 -10.87 5.84 -1.93
CA GLN A 91 -10.24 6.58 -0.83
C GLN A 91 -8.71 6.56 -0.98
N LEU A 92 -8.13 7.75 -0.82
CA LEU A 92 -6.69 7.98 -0.69
C LEU A 92 -6.40 8.43 0.75
#